data_082761c3bed2d662b83332f71c501520
#
_entry.id   082761c3bed2d662b83332f71c501520
#
_cell.length_a   1.000
_cell.length_b   1.000
_cell.length_c   1.000
_cell.angle_alpha   90.00
_cell.angle_beta   90.00
_cell.angle_gamma   90.00
#
_symmetry.space_group_name_H-M   'P 1'
#
loop_
_entity.id
_entity.type
_entity.pdbx_description
1 polymer ?
#
loop_
_entity_poly.entity_id
_entity_poly.type
_entity_poly.pdbx_seq_one_letter_code
_entity_poly.pdbx_strand_id
1 'polypeptide(L)'
;MLVPALMALLMSFTRSGLDVSEPLQWIGLANIQRLLADPMFLRVLGTTAIYLVGVVPPIVLGALALAVLVNRALPGMYWFRGAFYTPVLVSIVVAAIAFRWLYAENGLINGWGQALLGDAFTPIGFLTDPLLALPSVMLLSLIHI
;
A
#
# COMPACT_ATOMS: atom_id res chain seq x y z
N MET A 1 -20.26 0.37 -15.21
CA MET A 1 -19.61 -0.25 -14.03
C MET A 1 -20.58 -0.84 -13.00
N LEU A 2 -21.82 -0.33 -12.86
CA LEU A 2 -22.81 -0.84 -11.88
C LEU A 2 -23.28 -2.28 -12.18
N VAL A 3 -23.52 -2.62 -13.45
CA VAL A 3 -24.04 -3.94 -13.83
C VAL A 3 -23.11 -5.09 -13.44
N PRO A 4 -21.78 -5.05 -13.74
CA PRO A 4 -20.86 -6.10 -13.29
C PRO A 4 -20.78 -6.21 -11.76
N ALA A 5 -20.84 -5.10 -11.04
CA ALA A 5 -20.81 -5.09 -9.58
C ALA A 5 -22.06 -5.76 -8.97
N LEU A 6 -23.25 -5.48 -9.52
CA LEU A 6 -24.51 -6.13 -9.12
C LEU A 6 -24.47 -7.62 -9.43
N MET A 7 -23.97 -8.01 -10.62
CA MET A 7 -23.82 -9.40 -10.98
C MET A 7 -22.86 -10.13 -10.02
N ALA A 8 -21.70 -9.54 -9.70
CA ALA A 8 -20.76 -10.12 -8.74
C ALA A 8 -21.40 -10.28 -7.35
N LEU A 9 -22.19 -9.30 -6.91
CA LEU A 9 -22.94 -9.37 -5.67
C LEU A 9 -23.96 -10.51 -5.69
N LEU A 10 -24.74 -10.65 -6.75
CA LEU A 10 -25.70 -11.76 -6.88
C LEU A 10 -24.99 -13.12 -6.94
N MET A 11 -23.89 -13.21 -7.66
CA MET A 11 -23.07 -14.43 -7.72
C MET A 11 -22.47 -14.82 -6.37
N SER A 12 -22.23 -13.88 -5.47
CA SER A 12 -21.72 -14.18 -4.13
C SER A 12 -22.67 -15.04 -3.29
N PHE A 13 -23.97 -15.06 -3.62
CA PHE A 13 -25.00 -15.89 -2.98
C PHE A 13 -25.21 -17.22 -3.69
N THR A 14 -24.47 -17.50 -4.77
CA THR A 14 -24.58 -18.72 -5.55
C THR A 14 -23.31 -19.54 -5.48
N ARG A 15 -23.43 -20.83 -5.73
CA ARG A 15 -22.31 -21.73 -5.97
C ARG A 15 -22.24 -21.99 -7.46
N SER A 16 -21.14 -21.62 -8.11
CA SER A 16 -20.78 -22.04 -9.45
C SER A 16 -19.74 -23.15 -9.34
N GLY A 17 -19.97 -24.27 -10.02
CA GLY A 17 -18.94 -25.29 -10.21
C GLY A 17 -17.83 -24.78 -11.12
N LEU A 18 -16.71 -25.53 -11.18
CA LEU A 18 -15.64 -25.28 -12.15
C LEU A 18 -16.09 -25.55 -13.60
N ASP A 19 -17.19 -26.27 -13.76
CA ASP A 19 -17.81 -26.57 -15.05
C ASP A 19 -18.92 -25.54 -15.33
N VAL A 20 -18.78 -24.82 -16.45
CA VAL A 20 -19.75 -23.81 -16.91
C VAL A 20 -21.11 -24.41 -17.23
N SER A 21 -21.19 -25.71 -17.42
CA SER A 21 -22.43 -26.48 -17.69
C SER A 21 -23.25 -26.77 -16.43
N GLU A 22 -22.71 -26.62 -15.23
CA GLU A 22 -23.50 -26.82 -14.00
C GLU A 22 -24.43 -25.65 -13.71
N PRO A 23 -25.70 -25.91 -13.36
CA PRO A 23 -26.62 -24.83 -13.02
C PRO A 23 -26.18 -24.13 -11.74
N LEU A 24 -26.28 -22.78 -11.74
CA LEU A 24 -26.03 -21.94 -10.57
C LEU A 24 -26.95 -22.40 -9.42
N GLN A 25 -26.35 -22.85 -8.34
CA GLN A 25 -27.10 -23.23 -7.13
C GLN A 25 -27.13 -22.07 -6.15
N TRP A 26 -28.32 -21.70 -5.71
CA TRP A 26 -28.47 -20.68 -4.68
C TRP A 26 -28.12 -21.25 -3.31
N ILE A 27 -27.07 -20.72 -2.68
CA ILE A 27 -26.56 -21.21 -1.38
C ILE A 27 -26.69 -20.16 -0.26
N GLY A 28 -27.36 -19.03 -0.55
CA GLY A 28 -27.55 -17.96 0.44
C GLY A 28 -26.21 -17.40 0.96
N LEU A 29 -26.07 -17.28 2.27
CA LEU A 29 -24.89 -16.68 2.92
C LEU A 29 -23.72 -17.65 3.15
N ALA A 30 -23.78 -18.88 2.64
CA ALA A 30 -22.76 -19.89 2.92
C ALA A 30 -21.35 -19.47 2.48
N ASN A 31 -21.22 -18.74 1.37
CA ASN A 31 -19.92 -18.20 0.93
C ASN A 31 -19.38 -17.16 1.91
N ILE A 32 -20.23 -16.26 2.41
CA ILE A 32 -19.86 -15.23 3.38
C ILE A 32 -19.45 -15.88 4.70
N GLN A 33 -20.18 -16.89 5.16
CA GLN A 33 -19.84 -17.63 6.37
C GLN A 33 -18.49 -18.34 6.25
N ARG A 34 -18.21 -18.98 5.09
CA ARG A 34 -16.89 -19.58 4.82
C ARG A 34 -15.78 -18.55 4.84
N LEU A 35 -16.00 -17.39 4.21
CA LEU A 35 -15.04 -16.31 4.15
C LEU A 35 -14.71 -15.76 5.54
N LEU A 36 -15.74 -15.54 6.36
CA LEU A 36 -15.56 -15.05 7.74
C LEU A 36 -14.97 -16.10 8.69
N ALA A 37 -15.10 -17.38 8.36
CA ALA A 37 -14.48 -18.48 9.09
C ALA A 37 -13.02 -18.75 8.65
N ASP A 38 -12.57 -18.15 7.55
CA ASP A 38 -11.21 -18.33 7.04
C ASP A 38 -10.22 -17.43 7.81
N PRO A 39 -9.28 -18.02 8.58
CA PRO A 39 -8.30 -17.26 9.34
C PRO A 39 -7.37 -16.42 8.44
N MET A 40 -7.12 -16.89 7.20
CA MET A 40 -6.29 -16.17 6.23
C MET A 40 -6.98 -14.89 5.78
N PHE A 41 -8.28 -14.97 5.47
CA PHE A 41 -9.08 -13.82 5.10
C PHE A 41 -9.11 -12.75 6.22
N LEU A 42 -9.35 -13.17 7.46
CA LEU A 42 -9.38 -12.24 8.60
C LEU A 42 -8.02 -11.57 8.83
N ARG A 43 -6.93 -12.31 8.66
CA ARG A 43 -5.57 -11.77 8.75
C ARG A 43 -5.32 -10.72 7.66
N VAL A 44 -5.65 -11.04 6.41
CA VAL A 44 -5.50 -10.10 5.29
C VAL A 44 -6.36 -8.86 5.47
N LEU A 45 -7.60 -9.02 5.94
CA LEU A 45 -8.48 -7.91 6.25
C LEU A 45 -7.91 -7.01 7.34
N GLY A 46 -7.37 -7.60 8.41
CA GLY A 46 -6.68 -6.86 9.49
C GLY A 46 -5.46 -6.09 8.98
N THR A 47 -4.61 -6.72 8.17
CA THR A 47 -3.45 -6.06 7.56
C THR A 47 -3.87 -4.91 6.65
N THR A 48 -4.93 -5.09 5.86
CA THR A 48 -5.49 -4.04 5.00
C THR A 48 -6.03 -2.88 5.83
N ALA A 49 -6.73 -3.15 6.93
CA ALA A 49 -7.23 -2.11 7.83
C ALA A 49 -6.08 -1.30 8.47
N ILE A 50 -5.03 -1.97 8.95
CA ILE A 50 -3.84 -1.32 9.49
C ILE A 50 -3.18 -0.45 8.41
N TYR A 51 -3.04 -0.95 7.20
CA TYR A 51 -2.48 -0.20 6.07
C TYR A 51 -3.32 1.05 5.76
N LEU A 52 -4.63 0.93 5.66
CA LEU A 52 -5.53 2.06 5.39
C LEU A 52 -5.44 3.14 6.47
N VAL A 53 -5.48 2.75 7.74
CA VAL A 53 -5.38 3.70 8.86
C VAL A 53 -3.98 4.31 8.94
N GLY A 54 -2.94 3.57 8.62
CA GLY A 54 -1.56 4.05 8.65
C GLY A 54 -1.17 4.91 7.46
N VAL A 55 -1.84 4.78 6.31
CA VAL A 55 -1.48 5.51 5.08
C VAL A 55 -2.44 6.66 4.78
N VAL A 56 -3.75 6.43 4.85
CA VAL A 56 -4.74 7.43 4.39
C VAL A 56 -4.70 8.73 5.23
N PRO A 57 -4.75 8.70 6.58
CA PRO A 57 -4.69 9.94 7.34
C PRO A 57 -3.40 10.74 7.14
N PRO A 58 -2.19 10.13 7.20
CA PRO A 58 -0.96 10.87 6.91
C PRO A 58 -0.90 11.44 5.49
N ILE A 59 -1.39 10.72 4.47
CA ILE A 59 -1.48 11.24 3.10
C ILE A 59 -2.38 12.46 3.05
N VAL A 60 -3.59 12.38 3.60
CA VAL A 60 -4.56 13.50 3.57
C VAL A 60 -4.01 14.71 4.32
N LEU A 61 -3.43 14.49 5.50
CA LEU A 61 -2.86 15.58 6.31
C LEU A 61 -1.61 16.18 5.63
N GLY A 62 -0.73 15.34 5.07
CA GLY A 62 0.44 15.76 4.33
C GLY A 62 0.08 16.56 3.07
N ALA A 63 -0.85 16.04 2.27
CA ALA A 63 -1.35 16.73 1.08
C ALA A 63 -2.00 18.08 1.42
N LEU A 64 -2.80 18.13 2.51
CA LEU A 64 -3.41 19.38 2.97
C LEU A 64 -2.35 20.37 3.45
N ALA A 65 -1.37 19.93 4.23
CA ALA A 65 -0.26 20.77 4.70
C ALA A 65 0.54 21.33 3.52
N LEU A 66 0.88 20.49 2.54
CA LEU A 66 1.56 20.92 1.31
C LEU A 66 0.71 21.89 0.50
N ALA A 67 -0.59 21.61 0.33
CA ALA A 67 -1.51 22.50 -0.39
C ALA A 67 -1.57 23.89 0.25
N VAL A 68 -1.66 23.97 1.58
CA VAL A 68 -1.65 25.25 2.32
C VAL A 68 -0.30 25.96 2.17
N LEU A 69 0.81 25.24 2.25
CA LEU A 69 2.15 25.80 2.11
C LEU A 69 2.37 26.37 0.70
N VAL A 70 2.01 25.60 -0.33
CA VAL A 70 2.21 25.97 -1.75
C VAL A 70 1.23 27.05 -2.21
N ASN A 71 0.10 27.24 -1.51
CA ASN A 71 -0.86 28.30 -1.81
C ASN A 71 -0.37 29.72 -1.38
N ARG A 72 0.72 29.83 -0.63
CA ARG A 72 1.30 31.11 -0.26
C ARG A 72 2.04 31.75 -1.43
N ALA A 73 1.87 33.07 -1.59
CA ALA A 73 2.58 33.86 -2.60
C ALA A 73 3.99 34.22 -2.10
N LEU A 74 4.90 33.27 -2.07
CA LEU A 74 6.30 33.49 -1.68
C LEU A 74 7.21 33.49 -2.93
N PRO A 75 8.29 34.30 -2.95
CA PRO A 75 9.25 34.24 -4.04
C PRO A 75 9.91 32.86 -4.13
N GLY A 76 9.99 32.30 -5.35
CA GLY A 76 10.55 30.97 -5.55
C GLY A 76 9.53 29.80 -5.43
N MET A 77 8.29 30.06 -5.07
CA MET A 77 7.26 29.01 -4.91
C MET A 77 7.01 28.21 -6.19
N TYR A 78 7.28 28.79 -7.34
CA TYR A 78 7.18 28.08 -8.63
C TYR A 78 8.10 26.85 -8.70
N TRP A 79 9.33 26.95 -8.21
CA TRP A 79 10.28 25.84 -8.15
C TRP A 79 9.82 24.75 -7.19
N PHE A 80 9.26 25.13 -6.04
CA PHE A 80 8.69 24.17 -5.08
C PHE A 80 7.52 23.41 -5.67
N ARG A 81 6.62 24.10 -6.41
CA ARG A 81 5.52 23.43 -7.11
C ARG A 81 6.04 22.38 -8.10
N GLY A 82 7.06 22.72 -8.89
CA GLY A 82 7.68 21.77 -9.81
C GLY A 82 8.30 20.57 -9.09
N ALA A 83 9.02 20.80 -7.99
CA ALA A 83 9.66 19.75 -7.21
C ALA A 83 8.63 18.77 -6.60
N PHE A 84 7.51 19.27 -6.07
CA PHE A 84 6.44 18.43 -5.52
C PHE A 84 5.66 17.63 -6.57
N TYR A 85 5.64 18.11 -7.83
CA TYR A 85 5.05 17.35 -8.93
C TYR A 85 5.95 16.21 -9.44
N THR A 86 7.25 16.27 -9.18
CA THR A 86 8.21 15.30 -9.69
C THR A 86 7.89 13.84 -9.28
N PRO A 87 7.55 13.53 -8.01
CA PRO A 87 7.20 12.17 -7.62
C PRO A 87 6.00 11.60 -8.37
N VAL A 88 5.01 12.43 -8.71
CA VAL A 88 3.80 12.03 -9.45
C VAL A 88 4.13 11.59 -10.87
N LEU A 89 5.19 12.14 -11.47
CA LEU A 89 5.63 11.80 -12.82
C LEU A 89 6.40 10.48 -12.87
N VAL A 90 6.93 10.02 -11.74
CA VAL A 90 7.66 8.75 -11.65
C VAL A 90 6.68 7.60 -11.59
N SER A 91 6.84 6.62 -12.48
CA SER A 91 6.04 5.39 -12.42
C SER A 91 6.21 4.71 -11.06
N ILE A 92 5.08 4.32 -10.44
CA ILE A 92 5.10 3.61 -9.15
C ILE A 92 5.91 2.31 -9.20
N VAL A 93 5.99 1.67 -10.37
CA VAL A 93 6.81 0.47 -10.57
C VAL A 93 8.30 0.79 -10.47
N VAL A 94 8.74 1.89 -11.09
CA VAL A 94 10.13 2.35 -11.01
C VAL A 94 10.48 2.74 -9.57
N ALA A 95 9.58 3.47 -8.90
CA ALA A 95 9.74 3.82 -7.49
C ALA A 95 9.84 2.56 -6.62
N ALA A 96 8.96 1.57 -6.81
CA ALA A 96 8.99 0.32 -6.05
C ALA A 96 10.32 -0.45 -6.23
N ILE A 97 10.88 -0.49 -7.46
CA ILE A 97 12.19 -1.10 -7.72
C ILE A 97 13.31 -0.34 -7.00
N ALA A 98 13.30 1.00 -7.09
CA ALA A 98 14.30 1.83 -6.41
C ALA A 98 14.25 1.65 -4.89
N PHE A 99 13.05 1.66 -4.30
CA PHE A 99 12.88 1.45 -2.87
C PHE A 99 13.22 0.03 -2.42
N ARG A 100 12.91 -1.00 -3.23
CA ARG A 100 13.37 -2.37 -2.96
C ARG A 100 14.90 -2.44 -2.84
N TRP A 101 15.62 -1.70 -3.69
CA TRP A 101 17.08 -1.64 -3.62
C TRP A 101 17.57 -0.83 -2.41
N LEU A 102 16.92 0.29 -2.08
CA LEU A 102 17.23 1.09 -0.90
C LEU A 102 17.06 0.31 0.41
N TYR A 103 15.99 -0.49 0.52
CA TYR A 103 15.63 -1.27 1.69
C TYR A 103 16.31 -2.65 1.75
N ALA A 104 17.08 -3.04 0.74
CA ALA A 104 17.82 -4.30 0.77
C ALA A 104 18.80 -4.33 1.96
N GLU A 105 19.12 -5.52 2.46
CA GLU A 105 20.06 -5.68 3.58
C GLU A 105 21.45 -5.09 3.28
N ASN A 106 21.88 -5.20 2.02
CA ASN A 106 23.08 -4.56 1.46
C ASN A 106 22.77 -3.26 0.73
N GLY A 107 21.60 -2.66 0.97
CA GLY A 107 21.14 -1.44 0.33
C GLY A 107 21.72 -0.17 0.96
N LEU A 108 21.34 0.95 0.38
CA LEU A 108 21.93 2.26 0.71
C LEU A 108 21.65 2.68 2.16
N ILE A 109 20.45 2.38 2.69
CA ILE A 109 20.07 2.74 4.07
C ILE A 109 20.91 1.98 5.08
N ASN A 110 21.06 0.67 4.91
CA ASN A 110 21.89 -0.16 5.76
C ASN A 110 23.38 0.20 5.59
N GLY A 111 23.82 0.51 4.37
CA GLY A 111 25.17 0.97 4.08
C GLY A 111 25.52 2.27 4.81
N TRP A 112 24.60 3.22 4.87
CA TRP A 112 24.79 4.45 5.69
C TRP A 112 24.80 4.15 7.18
N GLY A 113 23.91 3.26 7.65
CA GLY A 113 23.92 2.83 9.04
C GLY A 113 25.27 2.24 9.45
N GLN A 114 25.83 1.38 8.59
CA GLN A 114 27.14 0.76 8.81
C GLN A 114 28.30 1.76 8.72
N ALA A 115 28.22 2.72 7.80
CA ALA A 115 29.24 3.76 7.67
C ALA A 115 29.28 4.72 8.88
N LEU A 116 28.13 4.98 9.52
CA LEU A 116 28.02 5.88 10.67
C LEU A 116 28.31 5.18 12.01
N LEU A 117 27.89 3.93 12.17
CA LEU A 117 27.93 3.20 13.45
C LEU A 117 28.95 2.06 13.46
N GLY A 118 29.62 1.78 12.33
CA GLY A 118 30.61 0.73 12.21
C GLY A 118 30.07 -0.65 12.57
N ASP A 119 30.91 -1.47 13.24
CA ASP A 119 30.59 -2.86 13.63
C ASP A 119 29.46 -2.98 14.67
N ALA A 120 29.02 -1.87 15.27
CA ALA A 120 27.90 -1.85 16.20
C ALA A 120 26.53 -1.89 15.47
N PHE A 121 26.51 -1.66 14.15
CA PHE A 121 25.28 -1.67 13.36
C PHE A 121 24.98 -3.05 12.79
N THR A 122 23.79 -3.56 13.07
CA THR A 122 23.27 -4.78 12.44
C THR A 122 22.34 -4.38 11.29
N PRO A 123 22.54 -4.93 10.06
CA PRO A 123 21.65 -4.65 8.95
C PRO A 123 20.18 -4.95 9.26
N ILE A 124 19.33 -4.04 8.90
CA ILE A 124 17.88 -4.11 9.15
C ILE A 124 17.19 -4.72 7.93
N GLY A 125 16.41 -5.77 8.15
CA GLY A 125 15.61 -6.42 7.12
C GLY A 125 14.27 -5.69 6.88
N PHE A 126 14.28 -4.49 6.30
CA PHE A 126 13.09 -3.64 6.12
C PHE A 126 11.92 -4.34 5.40
N LEU A 127 12.21 -5.25 4.49
CA LEU A 127 11.18 -5.96 3.69
C LEU A 127 11.02 -7.43 4.11
N THR A 128 11.96 -7.96 4.89
CA THR A 128 11.98 -9.36 5.33
C THR A 128 11.47 -9.53 6.76
N ASP A 129 11.55 -8.49 7.59
CA ASP A 129 11.01 -8.50 8.93
C ASP A 129 9.49 -8.28 8.92
N PRO A 130 8.69 -9.19 9.53
CA PRO A 130 7.23 -9.08 9.57
C PRO A 130 6.71 -7.79 10.22
N LEU A 131 7.47 -7.17 11.13
CA LEU A 131 7.07 -5.93 11.81
C LEU A 131 7.43 -4.69 10.99
N LEU A 132 8.48 -4.75 10.18
CA LEU A 132 9.00 -3.61 9.42
C LEU A 132 8.49 -3.57 7.98
N ALA A 133 8.12 -4.71 7.40
CA ALA A 133 7.71 -4.79 5.99
C ALA A 133 6.51 -3.88 5.69
N LEU A 134 5.47 -3.93 6.52
CA LEU A 134 4.27 -3.10 6.31
C LEU A 134 4.56 -1.60 6.48
N PRO A 135 5.21 -1.12 7.56
CA PRO A 135 5.63 0.27 7.69
C PRO A 135 6.53 0.77 6.56
N SER A 136 7.44 -0.07 6.06
CA SER A 136 8.32 0.30 4.94
C SER A 136 7.54 0.56 3.64
N VAL A 137 6.54 -0.28 3.35
CA VAL A 137 5.63 -0.07 2.20
C VAL A 137 4.73 1.14 2.42
N MET A 138 4.26 1.40 3.65
CA MET A 138 3.48 2.59 3.99
C MET A 138 4.28 3.87 3.73
N LEU A 139 5.56 3.88 4.11
CA LEU A 139 6.44 5.03 3.87
C LEU A 139 6.63 5.31 2.38
N LEU A 140 6.79 4.27 1.55
CA LEU A 140 6.84 4.42 0.09
C LEU A 140 5.56 5.06 -0.45
N SER A 141 4.40 4.64 0.05
CA SER A 141 3.11 5.21 -0.37
C SER A 141 2.97 6.68 0.01
N LEU A 142 3.52 7.09 1.16
CA LEU A 142 3.52 8.48 1.61
C LEU A 142 4.35 9.41 0.72
N ILE A 143 5.42 8.92 0.13
CA ILE A 143 6.30 9.71 -0.75
C ILE A 143 5.64 10.03 -2.10
N HIS A 144 4.62 9.27 -2.48
CA HIS A 144 3.86 9.46 -3.73
C HIS A 144 2.54 10.25 -3.54
N ILE A 145 2.54 11.18 -2.60
CA ILE A 145 1.42 12.10 -2.37
C ILE A 145 1.22 13.05 -3.54
#